data_1159eb2572f919a2f79bb2d86ef52d21
#
_entry.id   1159eb2572f919a2f79bb2d86ef52d21
#
_cell.length_a   1.000
_cell.length_b   1.000
_cell.length_c   1.000
_cell.angle_alpha   90.00
_cell.angle_beta   90.00
_cell.angle_gamma   90.00
#
_symmetry.space_group_name_H-M   'P 1'
#
loop_
_entity.id
_entity.type
_entity.pdbx_description
1 polymer ?
#
loop_
_entity_poly.entity_id
_entity_poly.type
_entity_poly.pdbx_seq_one_letter_code
_entity_poly.pdbx_strand_id
1 'polypeptide(L)'
;MIFVFDVESREFNADLINYASIVQALRENSPQAKIFVLIHKMDLIMSNMRDVVFAERSDAIRQISVEHGFGGDQQDAGKDVDFWGTSIWDQSLYKAWTQVIYYLVPNAGAIENLLRQLAEVIDAHELILYERTTCLMVTHVSRPYEADGNPHPDRFERLSSILKSHKHSVAKHTGMPAGSANFAELQIKTGEFMFLITRLSENTNLAVVMGSGEAMYNAARINIANARDKFAELDIASKSREKAETRATDDASRNGAYAH
;
A
#
# COMPACT_ATOMS: atom_id res chain seq x y z
N MET A 1 -1.45 6.95 -11.20
CA MET A 1 -2.76 6.53 -11.78
C MET A 1 -2.95 5.03 -11.60
N ILE A 2 -4.18 4.57 -11.36
CA ILE A 2 -4.51 3.13 -11.35
C ILE A 2 -5.52 2.90 -12.46
N PHE A 3 -5.25 1.94 -13.35
CA PHE A 3 -6.16 1.54 -14.41
C PHE A 3 -6.47 0.04 -14.30
N VAL A 4 -7.73 -0.34 -14.45
CA VAL A 4 -8.20 -1.72 -14.27
C VAL A 4 -8.77 -2.23 -15.58
N PHE A 5 -8.18 -3.31 -16.10
CA PHE A 5 -8.69 -4.03 -17.27
C PHE A 5 -9.38 -5.32 -16.81
N ASP A 6 -10.53 -5.61 -17.36
CA ASP A 6 -11.19 -6.90 -17.21
C ASP A 6 -10.54 -7.91 -18.17
N VAL A 7 -9.98 -9.01 -17.67
CA VAL A 7 -9.32 -10.02 -18.51
C VAL A 7 -10.28 -10.66 -19.53
N GLU A 8 -11.58 -10.73 -19.22
CA GLU A 8 -12.62 -11.27 -20.09
C GLU A 8 -13.36 -10.20 -20.90
N SER A 9 -12.86 -8.94 -20.93
CA SER A 9 -13.49 -7.91 -21.74
C SER A 9 -13.64 -8.33 -23.19
N ARG A 10 -14.87 -8.32 -23.68
CA ARG A 10 -15.17 -8.59 -25.09
C ARG A 10 -14.79 -7.43 -26.01
N GLU A 11 -14.61 -6.25 -25.43
CA GLU A 11 -14.28 -5.01 -26.11
C GLU A 11 -12.87 -4.52 -25.75
N PHE A 12 -11.93 -5.44 -25.58
CA PHE A 12 -10.56 -5.12 -25.15
C PHE A 12 -9.90 -4.05 -25.99
N ASN A 13 -10.16 -4.03 -27.33
CA ASN A 13 -9.64 -2.97 -28.21
C ASN A 13 -10.23 -1.59 -27.87
N ALA A 14 -11.49 -1.51 -27.48
CA ALA A 14 -12.09 -0.26 -27.02
C ALA A 14 -11.49 0.18 -25.68
N ASP A 15 -11.22 -0.77 -24.77
CA ASP A 15 -10.53 -0.50 -23.51
C ASP A 15 -9.10 0.03 -23.74
N LEU A 16 -8.39 -0.51 -24.73
CA LEU A 16 -7.06 -0.03 -25.12
C LEU A 16 -7.11 1.41 -25.68
N ILE A 17 -8.12 1.76 -26.50
CA ILE A 17 -8.32 3.11 -27.01
C ILE A 17 -8.59 4.09 -25.87
N ASN A 18 -9.45 3.71 -24.91
CA ASN A 18 -9.73 4.51 -23.73
C ASN A 18 -8.46 4.71 -22.89
N TYR A 19 -7.68 3.65 -22.69
CA TYR A 19 -6.41 3.71 -21.97
C TYR A 19 -5.43 4.66 -22.67
N ALA A 20 -5.26 4.54 -23.98
CA ALA A 20 -4.39 5.42 -24.77
C ALA A 20 -4.74 6.92 -24.59
N SER A 21 -6.04 7.25 -24.67
CA SER A 21 -6.52 8.62 -24.46
C SER A 21 -6.18 9.14 -23.04
N ILE A 22 -6.36 8.31 -22.02
CA ILE A 22 -6.07 8.68 -20.63
C ILE A 22 -4.56 8.84 -20.41
N VAL A 23 -3.74 7.93 -20.96
CA VAL A 23 -2.28 8.00 -20.86
C VAL A 23 -1.72 9.22 -21.56
N GLN A 24 -2.27 9.58 -22.73
CA GLN A 24 -1.93 10.81 -23.42
C GLN A 24 -2.22 12.05 -22.55
N ALA A 25 -3.43 12.15 -21.99
CA ALA A 25 -3.79 13.25 -21.11
C ALA A 25 -2.93 13.30 -19.84
N LEU A 26 -2.56 12.11 -19.31
CA LEU A 26 -1.67 12.01 -18.17
C LEU A 26 -0.26 12.51 -18.50
N ARG A 27 0.25 12.20 -19.70
CA ARG A 27 1.56 12.69 -20.17
C ARG A 27 1.60 14.20 -20.28
N GLU A 28 0.53 14.80 -20.76
CA GLU A 28 0.42 16.26 -20.94
C GLU A 28 0.33 17.00 -19.58
N ASN A 29 -0.41 16.44 -18.62
CA ASN A 29 -0.72 17.12 -17.36
C ASN A 29 0.12 16.66 -16.16
N SER A 30 0.65 15.44 -16.18
CA SER A 30 1.40 14.83 -15.08
C SER A 30 2.45 13.85 -15.60
N PRO A 31 3.50 14.31 -16.28
CA PRO A 31 4.46 13.47 -16.97
C PRO A 31 5.29 12.57 -16.02
N GLN A 32 5.33 12.88 -14.75
CA GLN A 32 6.04 12.11 -13.71
C GLN A 32 5.11 11.11 -12.97
N ALA A 33 3.85 11.01 -13.41
CA ALA A 33 2.90 10.12 -12.75
C ALA A 33 3.26 8.66 -13.00
N LYS A 34 3.26 7.85 -11.94
CA LYS A 34 3.34 6.39 -12.05
C LYS A 34 1.99 5.78 -12.40
N ILE A 35 2.01 4.77 -13.26
CA ILE A 35 0.82 4.04 -13.71
C ILE A 35 0.85 2.63 -13.12
N PHE A 36 -0.23 2.21 -12.48
CA PHE A 36 -0.46 0.85 -12.03
C PHE A 36 -1.59 0.23 -12.86
N VAL A 37 -1.29 -0.81 -13.59
CA VAL A 37 -2.24 -1.53 -14.43
C VAL A 37 -2.62 -2.83 -13.74
N LEU A 38 -3.91 -3.00 -13.44
CA LEU A 38 -4.47 -4.20 -12.86
C LEU A 38 -5.25 -4.97 -13.93
N ILE A 39 -4.75 -6.13 -14.34
CA ILE A 39 -5.48 -7.08 -15.18
C ILE A 39 -6.30 -7.94 -14.24
N HIS A 40 -7.58 -7.61 -14.13
CA HIS A 40 -8.47 -8.12 -13.10
C HIS A 40 -9.27 -9.33 -13.55
N LYS A 41 -9.79 -10.12 -12.58
CA LYS A 41 -10.53 -11.37 -12.77
C LYS A 41 -9.68 -12.51 -13.33
N MET A 42 -8.39 -12.55 -12.97
CA MET A 42 -7.48 -13.62 -13.40
C MET A 42 -7.91 -15.02 -12.91
N ASP A 43 -8.79 -15.09 -11.92
CA ASP A 43 -9.40 -16.34 -11.45
C ASP A 43 -10.26 -17.04 -12.50
N LEU A 44 -10.83 -16.30 -13.46
CA LEU A 44 -11.64 -16.85 -14.55
C LEU A 44 -10.80 -17.56 -15.62
N ILE A 45 -9.49 -17.29 -15.65
CA ILE A 45 -8.56 -17.96 -16.57
C ILE A 45 -8.05 -19.26 -15.95
N MET A 46 -8.02 -20.33 -16.75
CA MET A 46 -7.46 -21.63 -16.34
C MET A 46 -6.02 -21.45 -15.84
N SER A 47 -5.67 -22.12 -14.75
CA SER A 47 -4.39 -21.93 -14.04
C SER A 47 -3.16 -22.09 -14.93
N ASN A 48 -3.19 -23.01 -15.88
CA ASN A 48 -2.11 -23.24 -16.83
C ASN A 48 -2.00 -22.19 -17.94
N MET A 49 -2.99 -21.31 -18.10
CA MET A 49 -3.02 -20.25 -19.11
C MET A 49 -2.85 -18.85 -18.51
N ARG A 50 -2.89 -18.72 -17.18
CA ARG A 50 -2.86 -17.40 -16.51
C ARG A 50 -1.65 -16.57 -16.88
N ASP A 51 -0.46 -17.19 -16.82
CA ASP A 51 0.78 -16.49 -17.11
C ASP A 51 0.86 -16.04 -18.59
N VAL A 52 0.37 -16.88 -19.50
CA VAL A 52 0.34 -16.58 -20.94
C VAL A 52 -0.61 -15.43 -21.23
N VAL A 53 -1.84 -15.51 -20.72
CA VAL A 53 -2.86 -14.45 -20.91
C VAL A 53 -2.42 -13.14 -20.23
N PHE A 54 -1.83 -13.23 -19.05
CA PHE A 54 -1.29 -12.05 -18.35
C PHE A 54 -0.19 -11.37 -19.16
N ALA A 55 0.76 -12.14 -19.69
CA ALA A 55 1.84 -11.62 -20.52
C ALA A 55 1.29 -10.96 -21.81
N GLU A 56 0.39 -11.64 -22.53
CA GLU A 56 -0.23 -11.12 -23.76
C GLU A 56 -0.96 -9.78 -23.52
N ARG A 57 -1.78 -9.71 -22.46
CA ARG A 57 -2.51 -8.48 -22.11
C ARG A 57 -1.56 -7.38 -21.67
N SER A 58 -0.57 -7.71 -20.83
CA SER A 58 0.43 -6.76 -20.35
C SER A 58 1.26 -6.18 -21.50
N ASP A 59 1.66 -6.99 -22.48
CA ASP A 59 2.47 -6.54 -23.60
C ASP A 59 1.69 -5.60 -24.52
N ALA A 60 0.41 -5.90 -24.80
CA ALA A 60 -0.44 -5.03 -25.59
C ALA A 60 -0.63 -3.64 -24.93
N ILE A 61 -0.84 -3.61 -23.60
CA ILE A 61 -1.01 -2.37 -22.84
C ILE A 61 0.32 -1.63 -22.72
N ARG A 62 1.42 -2.36 -22.51
CA ARG A 62 2.78 -1.78 -22.44
C ARG A 62 3.15 -1.07 -23.72
N GLN A 63 2.84 -1.65 -24.88
CA GLN A 63 3.10 -1.03 -26.18
C GLN A 63 2.45 0.34 -26.25
N ILE A 64 1.19 0.48 -25.89
CA ILE A 64 0.48 1.76 -25.85
C ILE A 64 1.14 2.73 -24.88
N SER A 65 1.52 2.27 -23.70
CA SER A 65 2.21 3.11 -22.71
C SER A 65 3.51 3.70 -23.26
N VAL A 66 4.30 2.88 -23.96
CA VAL A 66 5.55 3.30 -24.61
C VAL A 66 5.30 4.28 -25.74
N GLU A 67 4.29 4.06 -26.59
CA GLU A 67 3.90 4.97 -27.68
C GLU A 67 3.55 6.37 -27.16
N HIS A 68 3.02 6.46 -25.94
CA HIS A 68 2.69 7.71 -25.27
C HIS A 68 3.78 8.21 -24.29
N GLY A 69 4.99 7.62 -24.33
CA GLY A 69 6.17 8.09 -23.61
C GLY A 69 6.26 7.67 -22.14
N PHE A 70 5.58 6.57 -21.75
CA PHE A 70 5.75 5.93 -20.44
C PHE A 70 6.51 4.61 -20.60
N GLY A 71 7.64 4.46 -19.89
CA GLY A 71 8.40 3.19 -19.86
C GLY A 71 9.25 2.89 -21.11
N GLY A 72 9.63 3.90 -21.89
CA GLY A 72 10.26 3.73 -23.20
C GLY A 72 11.79 3.65 -23.26
N ASP A 73 12.52 4.08 -22.26
CA ASP A 73 13.98 4.01 -22.27
C ASP A 73 14.50 2.69 -21.68
N GLN A 74 15.43 2.03 -22.39
CA GLN A 74 16.00 0.73 -21.98
C GLN A 74 16.67 0.75 -20.60
N GLN A 75 17.04 1.91 -20.07
CA GLN A 75 17.58 2.07 -18.71
C GLN A 75 16.53 2.36 -17.64
N ASP A 76 15.33 2.81 -18.03
CA ASP A 76 14.21 3.12 -17.16
C ASP A 76 12.93 2.31 -17.48
N ALA A 77 13.04 1.34 -18.38
CA ALA A 77 11.94 0.45 -18.76
C ALA A 77 11.35 -0.24 -17.51
N GLY A 78 10.16 0.18 -17.13
CA GLY A 78 9.42 -0.40 -16.00
C GLY A 78 9.29 0.49 -14.76
N LYS A 79 9.93 1.69 -14.71
CA LYS A 79 9.76 2.57 -13.54
C LYS A 79 8.39 3.26 -13.49
N ASP A 80 7.78 3.51 -14.66
CA ASP A 80 6.58 4.33 -14.75
C ASP A 80 5.28 3.53 -14.84
N VAL A 81 5.34 2.27 -15.25
CA VAL A 81 4.15 1.40 -15.42
C VAL A 81 4.38 0.03 -14.79
N ASP A 82 3.61 -0.28 -13.76
CA ASP A 82 3.62 -1.60 -13.11
C ASP A 82 2.36 -2.39 -13.50
N PHE A 83 2.52 -3.69 -13.75
CA PHE A 83 1.45 -4.60 -14.16
C PHE A 83 1.19 -5.66 -13.09
N TRP A 84 -0.10 -5.89 -12.77
CA TRP A 84 -0.53 -6.85 -11.79
C TRP A 84 -1.70 -7.68 -12.28
N GLY A 85 -1.56 -9.00 -12.29
CA GLY A 85 -2.69 -9.91 -12.43
C GLY A 85 -3.43 -10.02 -11.10
N THR A 86 -4.72 -9.68 -11.07
CA THR A 86 -5.46 -9.57 -9.82
C THR A 86 -6.80 -10.31 -9.85
N SER A 87 -7.22 -10.76 -8.66
CA SER A 87 -8.53 -11.33 -8.39
C SER A 87 -9.03 -10.92 -7.02
N ILE A 88 -10.35 -10.83 -6.85
CA ILE A 88 -10.97 -10.64 -5.53
C ILE A 88 -11.05 -11.95 -4.74
N TRP A 89 -10.80 -13.09 -5.37
CA TRP A 89 -10.92 -14.42 -4.76
C TRP A 89 -9.60 -14.95 -4.21
N ASP A 90 -8.50 -14.22 -4.44
CA ASP A 90 -7.17 -14.55 -3.92
C ASP A 90 -6.44 -13.28 -3.41
N GLN A 91 -5.20 -13.45 -2.97
CA GLN A 91 -4.42 -12.37 -2.36
C GLN A 91 -3.80 -11.39 -3.38
N SER A 92 -3.94 -11.65 -4.67
CA SER A 92 -3.24 -10.88 -5.70
C SER A 92 -3.66 -9.41 -5.70
N LEU A 93 -4.95 -9.13 -5.50
CA LEU A 93 -5.45 -7.76 -5.37
C LEU A 93 -4.89 -7.05 -4.14
N TYR A 94 -4.81 -7.75 -3.00
CA TYR A 94 -4.23 -7.19 -1.78
C TYR A 94 -2.74 -6.85 -1.95
N LYS A 95 -1.98 -7.75 -2.60
CA LYS A 95 -0.56 -7.53 -2.93
C LYS A 95 -0.37 -6.33 -3.84
N ALA A 96 -1.18 -6.21 -4.88
CA ALA A 96 -1.14 -5.06 -5.80
C ALA A 96 -1.41 -3.74 -5.04
N TRP A 97 -2.45 -3.69 -4.21
CA TRP A 97 -2.75 -2.52 -3.39
C TRP A 97 -1.65 -2.17 -2.40
N THR A 98 -1.02 -3.17 -1.78
CA THR A 98 0.12 -2.94 -0.88
C THR A 98 1.27 -2.25 -1.60
N GLN A 99 1.57 -2.65 -2.84
CA GLN A 99 2.62 -1.99 -3.64
C GLN A 99 2.23 -0.56 -4.03
N VAL A 100 0.97 -0.34 -4.39
CA VAL A 100 0.46 1.02 -4.66
C VAL A 100 0.60 1.91 -3.42
N ILE A 101 0.18 1.42 -2.26
CA ILE A 101 0.29 2.17 -0.99
C ILE A 101 1.76 2.45 -0.65
N TYR A 102 2.64 1.44 -0.78
CA TYR A 102 4.07 1.61 -0.53
C TYR A 102 4.68 2.71 -1.40
N TYR A 103 4.29 2.77 -2.67
CA TYR A 103 4.73 3.82 -3.59
C TYR A 103 4.19 5.21 -3.20
N LEU A 104 2.94 5.28 -2.73
CA LEU A 104 2.30 6.54 -2.36
C LEU A 104 2.77 7.08 -1.00
N VAL A 105 3.38 6.24 -0.16
CA VAL A 105 3.88 6.65 1.16
C VAL A 105 5.27 7.27 1.01
N PRO A 106 5.41 8.58 1.23
CA PRO A 106 6.72 9.21 1.22
C PRO A 106 7.60 8.63 2.32
N ASN A 107 8.89 8.45 2.03
CA ASN A 107 9.86 7.91 2.99
C ASN A 107 9.60 6.47 3.49
N ALA A 108 8.92 5.62 2.71
CA ALA A 108 8.61 4.24 3.11
C ALA A 108 9.83 3.48 3.63
N GLY A 109 11.00 3.63 3.00
CA GLY A 109 12.25 3.02 3.46
C GLY A 109 12.73 3.56 4.83
N ALA A 110 12.53 4.85 5.11
CA ALA A 110 12.87 5.42 6.42
C ALA A 110 11.91 4.91 7.50
N ILE A 111 10.62 4.81 7.18
CA ILE A 111 9.61 4.23 8.06
C ILE A 111 9.95 2.77 8.37
N GLU A 112 10.30 1.96 7.37
CA GLU A 112 10.71 0.57 7.56
C GLU A 112 11.93 0.45 8.47
N ASN A 113 12.94 1.30 8.31
CA ASN A 113 14.13 1.32 9.17
C ASN A 113 13.78 1.66 10.62
N LEU A 114 12.91 2.64 10.86
CA LEU A 114 12.43 2.96 12.21
C LEU A 114 11.61 1.81 12.82
N LEU A 115 10.77 1.15 12.02
CA LEU A 115 10.04 -0.04 12.48
C LEU A 115 10.99 -1.17 12.87
N ARG A 116 12.06 -1.38 12.10
CA ARG A 116 13.07 -2.41 12.42
C ARG A 116 13.76 -2.11 13.75
N GLN A 117 14.18 -0.87 13.97
CA GLN A 117 14.76 -0.45 15.25
C GLN A 117 13.76 -0.62 16.40
N LEU A 118 12.49 -0.25 16.20
CA LEU A 118 11.46 -0.42 17.20
C LEU A 118 11.23 -1.91 17.51
N ALA A 119 11.18 -2.77 16.48
CA ALA A 119 11.01 -4.22 16.66
C ALA A 119 12.14 -4.84 17.51
N GLU A 120 13.38 -4.41 17.29
CA GLU A 120 14.53 -4.84 18.08
C GLU A 120 14.42 -4.40 19.54
N VAL A 121 14.05 -3.14 19.78
CA VAL A 121 13.94 -2.56 21.14
C VAL A 121 12.84 -3.23 21.97
N ILE A 122 11.68 -3.52 21.34
CA ILE A 122 10.54 -4.11 22.06
C ILE A 122 10.50 -5.64 22.00
N ASP A 123 11.51 -6.25 21.38
CA ASP A 123 11.58 -7.69 21.19
C ASP A 123 10.36 -8.28 20.46
N ALA A 124 9.85 -7.55 19.47
CA ALA A 124 8.68 -7.96 18.70
C ALA A 124 9.03 -9.07 17.71
N HIS A 125 8.11 -10.02 17.55
CA HIS A 125 8.20 -11.04 16.51
C HIS A 125 7.86 -10.43 15.14
N GLU A 126 6.85 -9.55 15.11
CA GLU A 126 6.41 -8.88 13.91
C GLU A 126 5.81 -7.49 14.22
N LEU A 127 6.15 -6.51 13.42
CA LEU A 127 5.52 -5.19 13.39
C LEU A 127 4.89 -4.96 12.03
N ILE A 128 3.64 -4.51 12.01
CA ILE A 128 2.92 -4.24 10.77
C ILE A 128 2.30 -2.86 10.87
N LEU A 129 2.62 -2.00 9.91
CA LEU A 129 2.06 -0.67 9.81
C LEU A 129 0.88 -0.67 8.85
N TYR A 130 -0.29 -0.24 9.33
CA TYR A 130 -1.51 -0.13 8.53
C TYR A 130 -1.93 1.32 8.37
N GLU A 131 -2.43 1.66 7.17
CA GLU A 131 -3.17 2.90 6.97
C GLU A 131 -4.51 2.79 7.72
N ARG A 132 -4.86 3.85 8.46
CA ARG A 132 -5.93 3.84 9.46
C ARG A 132 -7.33 3.73 8.86
N THR A 133 -7.55 4.30 7.69
CA THR A 133 -8.87 4.37 7.04
C THR A 133 -9.20 3.08 6.31
N THR A 134 -8.31 2.65 5.44
CA THR A 134 -8.49 1.47 4.58
C THR A 134 -8.09 0.17 5.25
N CYS A 135 -7.30 0.23 6.34
CA CYS A 135 -6.65 -0.90 6.98
C CYS A 135 -5.73 -1.70 6.04
N LEU A 136 -5.22 -1.05 4.98
CA LEU A 136 -4.24 -1.66 4.10
C LEU A 136 -2.85 -1.57 4.73
N MET A 137 -2.05 -2.61 4.51
CA MET A 137 -0.67 -2.65 4.98
C MET A 137 0.17 -1.64 4.22
N VAL A 138 0.91 -0.81 4.94
CA VAL A 138 1.90 0.12 4.41
C VAL A 138 3.25 -0.56 4.29
N THR A 139 3.73 -1.12 5.39
CA THR A 139 4.98 -1.89 5.46
C THR A 139 4.98 -2.80 6.68
N HIS A 140 5.91 -3.75 6.73
CA HIS A 140 6.06 -4.64 7.86
C HIS A 140 7.52 -5.01 8.11
N VAL A 141 7.81 -5.40 9.31
CA VAL A 141 9.10 -5.96 9.74
C VAL A 141 8.82 -7.22 10.53
N SER A 142 9.40 -8.33 10.10
CA SER A 142 9.36 -9.61 10.82
C SER A 142 10.77 -9.98 11.22
N ARG A 143 10.94 -10.60 12.39
CA ARG A 143 12.20 -11.28 12.68
C ARG A 143 12.48 -12.31 11.60
N PRO A 144 13.74 -12.48 11.17
CA PRO A 144 14.09 -13.62 10.37
C PRO A 144 13.76 -14.88 11.21
N TYR A 145 12.63 -15.48 10.93
CA TYR A 145 12.29 -16.77 11.48
C TYR A 145 13.30 -17.78 10.93
N GLU A 146 13.94 -18.52 11.84
CA GLU A 146 14.64 -19.71 11.47
C GLU A 146 13.70 -20.61 10.63
N ALA A 147 14.12 -20.98 9.45
CA ALA A 147 13.63 -21.97 8.48
C ALA A 147 12.13 -22.34 8.39
N ASP A 148 11.37 -22.19 9.45
CA ASP A 148 9.93 -22.54 9.53
C ASP A 148 9.01 -21.32 9.32
N GLY A 149 9.28 -20.55 8.27
CA GLY A 149 8.54 -19.34 7.96
C GLY A 149 7.04 -19.45 8.24
N ASN A 150 6.45 -18.39 8.76
CA ASN A 150 5.04 -18.33 9.10
C ASN A 150 4.19 -19.04 8.02
N PRO A 151 3.48 -20.15 8.38
CA PRO A 151 2.81 -21.02 7.42
C PRO A 151 1.65 -20.35 6.68
N HIS A 152 1.29 -19.13 7.05
CA HIS A 152 0.16 -18.40 6.49
C HIS A 152 0.62 -17.22 5.63
N PRO A 153 0.79 -17.39 4.32
CA PRO A 153 1.18 -16.32 3.41
C PRO A 153 0.14 -15.18 3.34
N ASP A 154 -1.12 -15.46 3.71
CA ASP A 154 -2.25 -14.53 3.72
C ASP A 154 -2.47 -13.81 5.06
N ARG A 155 -1.51 -13.91 6.00
CA ARG A 155 -1.68 -13.38 7.37
C ARG A 155 -1.96 -11.88 7.42
N PHE A 156 -1.36 -11.09 6.55
CA PHE A 156 -1.56 -9.64 6.51
C PHE A 156 -2.96 -9.26 6.01
N GLU A 157 -3.47 -10.00 5.02
CA GLU A 157 -4.84 -9.83 4.53
C GLU A 157 -5.86 -10.23 5.61
N ARG A 158 -5.63 -11.34 6.29
CA ARG A 158 -6.47 -11.77 7.44
C ARG A 158 -6.48 -10.74 8.54
N LEU A 159 -5.33 -10.17 8.91
CA LEU A 159 -5.25 -9.08 9.89
C LEU A 159 -5.98 -7.84 9.41
N SER A 160 -5.82 -7.44 8.16
CA SER A 160 -6.57 -6.33 7.56
C SER A 160 -8.08 -6.57 7.65
N SER A 161 -8.54 -7.78 7.36
CA SER A 161 -9.95 -8.17 7.45
C SER A 161 -10.47 -8.15 8.88
N ILE A 162 -9.68 -8.61 9.86
CA ILE A 162 -10.00 -8.55 11.29
C ILE A 162 -10.14 -7.09 11.73
N LEU A 163 -9.19 -6.22 11.35
CA LEU A 163 -9.23 -4.79 11.65
C LEU A 163 -10.47 -4.10 11.10
N LYS A 164 -10.81 -4.36 9.83
CA LYS A 164 -12.00 -3.81 9.18
C LYS A 164 -13.27 -4.27 9.88
N SER A 165 -13.37 -5.58 10.18
CA SER A 165 -14.52 -6.16 10.87
C SER A 165 -14.68 -5.61 12.29
N HIS A 166 -13.58 -5.48 13.03
CA HIS A 166 -13.57 -4.89 14.36
C HIS A 166 -14.03 -3.43 14.33
N LYS A 167 -13.45 -2.63 13.42
CA LYS A 167 -13.80 -1.22 13.23
C LYS A 167 -15.29 -1.06 12.91
N HIS A 168 -15.83 -1.90 11.99
CA HIS A 168 -17.23 -1.89 11.64
C HIS A 168 -18.14 -2.28 12.81
N SER A 169 -17.77 -3.31 13.57
CA SER A 169 -18.52 -3.78 14.73
C SER A 169 -18.57 -2.73 15.85
N VAL A 170 -17.44 -2.07 16.12
CA VAL A 170 -17.38 -0.96 17.10
C VAL A 170 -18.25 0.19 16.65
N ALA A 171 -18.19 0.62 15.39
CA ALA A 171 -19.02 1.68 14.85
C ALA A 171 -20.53 1.36 14.99
N LYS A 172 -20.92 0.15 14.63
CA LYS A 172 -22.31 -0.32 14.73
C LYS A 172 -22.81 -0.35 16.20
N HIS A 173 -21.96 -0.78 17.12
CA HIS A 173 -22.30 -0.88 18.54
C HIS A 173 -22.38 0.50 19.21
N THR A 174 -21.53 1.44 18.83
CA THR A 174 -21.47 2.78 19.42
C THR A 174 -22.35 3.81 18.71
N GLY A 175 -22.98 3.45 17.59
CA GLY A 175 -23.75 4.39 16.74
C GLY A 175 -22.89 5.42 16.02
N MET A 176 -21.58 5.28 16.02
CA MET A 176 -20.66 6.18 15.32
C MET A 176 -20.60 5.87 13.83
N PRO A 177 -20.34 6.86 12.95
CA PRO A 177 -20.04 6.59 11.55
C PRO A 177 -18.87 5.62 11.42
N ALA A 178 -18.92 4.68 10.46
CA ALA A 178 -17.89 3.64 10.30
C ALA A 178 -16.46 4.20 10.14
N GLY A 179 -16.31 5.39 9.56
CA GLY A 179 -15.04 6.09 9.43
C GLY A 179 -14.49 6.71 10.74
N SER A 180 -15.34 6.96 11.73
CA SER A 180 -14.97 7.63 12.98
C SER A 180 -14.76 6.66 14.16
N ALA A 181 -15.00 5.36 13.98
CA ALA A 181 -14.77 4.35 15.02
C ALA A 181 -13.27 4.19 15.29
N ASN A 182 -12.73 5.12 16.07
CA ASN A 182 -11.35 5.14 16.49
C ASN A 182 -11.24 4.42 17.83
N PHE A 183 -10.71 3.19 17.80
CA PHE A 183 -10.24 2.59 19.03
C PHE A 183 -8.83 3.13 19.37
N ALA A 184 -8.57 3.34 20.65
CA ALA A 184 -7.25 3.77 21.10
C ALA A 184 -6.26 2.60 21.02
N GLU A 185 -6.73 1.39 21.38
CA GLU A 185 -5.92 0.20 21.46
C GLU A 185 -6.82 -1.04 21.36
N LEU A 186 -6.35 -2.09 20.69
CA LEU A 186 -6.92 -3.43 20.70
C LEU A 186 -5.83 -4.39 21.16
N GLN A 187 -6.11 -5.17 22.21
CA GLN A 187 -5.21 -6.16 22.74
C GLN A 187 -5.86 -7.55 22.71
N ILE A 188 -5.14 -8.52 22.19
CA ILE A 188 -5.50 -9.94 22.24
C ILE A 188 -4.33 -10.68 22.89
N LYS A 189 -4.58 -11.35 24.02
CA LYS A 189 -3.58 -12.13 24.73
C LYS A 189 -3.94 -13.60 24.70
N THR A 190 -2.99 -14.41 24.29
CA THR A 190 -3.05 -15.87 24.36
C THR A 190 -2.01 -16.41 25.35
N GLY A 191 -1.92 -17.71 25.50
CA GLY A 191 -0.87 -18.32 26.34
C GLY A 191 0.54 -18.14 25.81
N GLU A 192 0.69 -18.01 24.50
CA GLU A 192 1.99 -18.01 23.82
C GLU A 192 2.39 -16.64 23.30
N PHE A 193 1.45 -15.85 22.79
CA PHE A 193 1.72 -14.55 22.20
C PHE A 193 0.69 -13.50 22.60
N MET A 194 1.09 -12.26 22.41
CA MET A 194 0.23 -11.08 22.50
C MET A 194 0.20 -10.37 21.15
N PHE A 195 -1.00 -9.97 20.76
CA PHE A 195 -1.26 -9.13 19.62
C PHE A 195 -1.81 -7.78 20.11
N LEU A 196 -1.12 -6.71 19.74
CA LEU A 196 -1.46 -5.35 20.12
C LEU A 196 -1.64 -4.51 18.88
N ILE A 197 -2.76 -3.78 18.76
CA ILE A 197 -2.91 -2.72 17.77
C ILE A 197 -3.06 -1.41 18.52
N THR A 198 -2.25 -0.46 18.16
CA THR A 198 -2.28 0.89 18.74
C THR A 198 -2.06 1.94 17.66
N ARG A 199 -2.53 3.15 17.92
CA ARG A 199 -2.28 4.27 17.02
C ARG A 199 -0.80 4.67 17.08
N LEU A 200 -0.15 4.78 15.91
CA LEU A 200 1.23 5.23 15.80
C LEU A 200 1.31 6.70 15.39
N SER A 201 0.64 7.07 14.29
CA SER A 201 0.56 8.47 13.83
C SER A 201 -0.91 8.90 13.60
N GLU A 202 -1.11 10.08 13.01
CA GLU A 202 -2.45 10.55 12.66
C GLU A 202 -3.16 9.59 11.70
N ASN A 203 -2.42 9.05 10.72
CA ASN A 203 -2.95 8.27 9.62
C ASN A 203 -2.61 6.77 9.70
N THR A 204 -1.84 6.34 10.71
CA THR A 204 -1.37 4.96 10.78
C THR A 204 -1.62 4.30 12.13
N ASN A 205 -1.93 3.01 12.09
CA ASN A 205 -1.97 2.10 13.22
C ASN A 205 -0.80 1.11 13.12
N LEU A 206 -0.23 0.78 14.27
CA LEU A 206 0.80 -0.24 14.42
C LEU A 206 0.19 -1.49 15.03
N ALA A 207 0.31 -2.63 14.34
CA ALA A 207 0.06 -3.94 14.90
C ALA A 207 1.38 -4.56 15.31
N VAL A 208 1.41 -5.11 16.51
CA VAL A 208 2.59 -5.71 17.16
C VAL A 208 2.28 -7.14 17.56
N VAL A 209 3.11 -8.07 17.14
CA VAL A 209 3.08 -9.45 17.61
C VAL A 209 4.30 -9.68 18.49
N MET A 210 4.10 -10.10 19.72
CA MET A 210 5.18 -10.32 20.69
C MET A 210 4.85 -11.46 21.64
N GLY A 211 5.80 -11.86 22.48
CA GLY A 211 5.57 -12.81 23.58
C GLY A 211 4.53 -12.32 24.59
N SER A 212 3.89 -13.24 25.30
CA SER A 212 2.73 -12.98 26.18
C SER A 212 3.07 -12.37 27.55
N GLY A 213 4.32 -11.97 27.79
CA GLY A 213 4.79 -11.42 29.06
C GLY A 213 4.24 -10.02 29.36
N GLU A 214 3.71 -9.81 30.58
CA GLU A 214 3.15 -8.50 30.97
C GLU A 214 4.21 -7.40 31.05
N ALA A 215 5.42 -7.72 31.51
CA ALA A 215 6.54 -6.78 31.52
C ALA A 215 6.93 -6.35 30.13
N MET A 216 6.95 -7.27 29.16
CA MET A 216 7.23 -6.99 27.75
C MET A 216 6.17 -6.04 27.16
N TYR A 217 4.90 -6.28 27.45
CA TYR A 217 3.80 -5.44 27.02
C TYR A 217 3.95 -3.99 27.51
N ASN A 218 4.21 -3.81 28.81
CA ASN A 218 4.36 -2.47 29.39
C ASN A 218 5.58 -1.74 28.81
N ALA A 219 6.69 -2.45 28.64
CA ALA A 219 7.89 -1.91 27.99
C ALA A 219 7.61 -1.53 26.52
N ALA A 220 6.89 -2.36 25.78
CA ALA A 220 6.52 -2.09 24.41
C ALA A 220 5.65 -0.83 24.29
N ARG A 221 4.65 -0.67 25.16
CA ARG A 221 3.79 0.54 25.17
C ARG A 221 4.58 1.82 25.38
N ILE A 222 5.54 1.82 26.32
CA ILE A 222 6.40 2.98 26.60
C ILE A 222 7.27 3.29 25.37
N ASN A 223 7.91 2.28 24.79
CA ASN A 223 8.78 2.47 23.64
C ASN A 223 8.00 2.92 22.37
N ILE A 224 6.80 2.37 22.14
CA ILE A 224 5.92 2.81 21.07
C ILE A 224 5.50 4.26 21.27
N ALA A 225 5.15 4.67 22.50
CA ALA A 225 4.81 6.05 22.81
C ALA A 225 5.97 7.00 22.50
N ASN A 226 7.19 6.63 22.91
CA ASN A 226 8.40 7.42 22.63
C ASN A 226 8.78 7.44 21.14
N ALA A 227 8.45 6.41 20.40
CA ALA A 227 8.71 6.35 18.96
C ALA A 227 7.76 7.23 18.13
N ARG A 228 6.57 7.55 18.64
CA ARG A 228 5.53 8.31 17.90
C ARG A 228 6.05 9.63 17.33
N ASP A 229 6.85 10.36 18.09
CA ASP A 229 7.37 11.66 17.66
C ASP A 229 8.26 11.51 16.42
N LYS A 230 9.11 10.47 16.37
CA LYS A 230 9.96 10.19 15.22
C LYS A 230 9.17 9.83 13.96
N PHE A 231 8.09 9.06 14.12
CA PHE A 231 7.20 8.75 12.99
C PHE A 231 6.40 9.98 12.55
N ALA A 232 5.97 10.83 13.47
CA ALA A 232 5.29 12.08 13.16
C ALA A 232 6.19 13.07 12.41
N GLU A 233 7.48 13.13 12.74
CA GLU A 233 8.46 13.93 12.00
C GLU A 233 8.57 13.51 10.52
N LEU A 234 8.53 12.22 10.22
CA LEU A 234 8.53 11.73 8.85
C LEU A 234 7.25 12.11 8.09
N ASP A 235 6.10 12.07 8.76
CA ASP A 235 4.82 12.50 8.19
C ASP A 235 4.83 14.00 7.86
N ILE A 236 5.42 14.84 8.71
CA ILE A 236 5.54 16.29 8.52
C ILE A 236 6.52 16.60 7.38
N ALA A 237 7.65 15.93 7.35
CA ALA A 237 8.66 16.12 6.30
C ALA A 237 8.09 15.77 4.91
N SER A 238 7.25 14.74 4.81
CA SER A 238 6.56 14.38 3.59
C SER A 238 5.56 15.47 3.14
N LYS A 239 4.71 15.94 4.03
CA LYS A 239 3.74 17.02 3.76
C LYS A 239 4.42 18.33 3.33
N SER A 240 5.61 18.59 3.84
CA SER A 240 6.38 19.79 3.48
C SER A 240 6.99 19.69 2.09
N ARG A 241 7.46 18.51 1.69
CA ARG A 241 7.97 18.25 0.33
C ARG A 241 6.85 18.33 -0.71
N GLU A 242 5.72 17.68 -0.45
CA GLU A 242 4.55 17.71 -1.33
C GLU A 242 4.05 19.15 -1.58
N LYS A 243 4.00 19.99 -0.53
CA LYS A 243 3.66 21.41 -0.66
C LYS A 243 4.69 22.21 -1.45
N ALA A 244 5.96 21.88 -1.34
CA ALA A 244 7.02 22.55 -2.08
C ALA A 244 6.98 22.17 -3.57
N GLU A 245 6.75 20.91 -3.87
CA GLU A 245 6.60 20.41 -5.25
C GLU A 245 5.35 20.98 -5.93
N THR A 246 4.21 21.02 -5.22
CA THR A 246 2.97 21.61 -5.74
C THR A 246 3.15 23.11 -6.04
N ARG A 247 3.85 23.86 -5.19
CA ARG A 247 4.15 25.28 -5.45
C ARG A 247 5.09 25.47 -6.64
N ALA A 248 6.11 24.61 -6.78
CA ALA A 248 7.03 24.70 -7.91
C ALA A 248 6.34 24.41 -9.24
N THR A 249 5.40 23.49 -9.28
CA THR A 249 4.58 23.20 -10.47
C THR A 249 3.61 24.32 -10.81
N ASP A 250 2.98 24.93 -9.80
CA ASP A 250 2.09 26.09 -9.97
C ASP A 250 2.85 27.33 -10.50
N ASP A 251 4.05 27.59 -9.99
CA ASP A 251 4.89 28.69 -10.42
C ASP A 251 5.43 28.46 -11.85
N ALA A 252 5.79 27.23 -12.22
CA ALA A 252 6.19 26.88 -13.57
C ALA A 252 5.03 27.05 -14.58
N SER A 253 3.82 26.67 -14.18
CA SER A 253 2.61 26.83 -15.01
C SER A 253 2.26 28.31 -15.23
N ARG A 254 2.44 29.16 -14.21
CA ARG A 254 2.19 30.60 -14.31
C ARG A 254 3.23 31.30 -15.18
N ASN A 255 4.51 30.94 -15.06
CA ASN A 255 5.58 31.54 -15.85
C ASN A 255 5.52 31.12 -17.33
N GLY A 256 5.02 29.93 -17.66
CA GLY A 256 4.78 29.47 -19.04
C GLY A 256 3.61 30.20 -19.73
N ALA A 257 2.64 30.70 -18.98
CA ALA A 257 1.48 31.42 -19.53
C ALA A 257 1.75 32.89 -19.90
N TYR A 258 2.90 33.47 -19.56
CA TYR A 258 3.31 34.84 -19.88
C TYR A 258 4.35 34.91 -21.01
N ALA A 259 4.67 33.79 -21.68
CA ALA A 259 5.69 33.71 -22.70
C ALA A 259 5.09 33.57 -24.14
N HIS A 260 3.83 33.96 -24.33
CA HIS A 260 3.18 34.04 -25.67
C HIS A 260 2.57 35.38 -25.91
#